data_4fe1f75e03755f45ec4380bb35827008
#
_entry.id   4fe1f75e03755f45ec4380bb35827008
#
_cell.length_a   1.000
_cell.length_b   1.000
_cell.length_c   1.000
_cell.angle_alpha   90.00
_cell.angle_beta   90.00
_cell.angle_gamma   90.00
#
_symmetry.space_group_name_H-M   'P 1'
#
loop_
_entity.id
_entity.type
_entity.pdbx_description
1 polymer ?
#
loop_
_entity_poly.entity_id
_entity_poly.type
_entity_poly.pdbx_seq_one_letter_code
_entity_poly.pdbx_strand_id
1 'polypeptide(L)'
;AVLYDAERNRMFVYQPALAKTRRSPCSTFKIISSLLALENDVIDPEHSVRRWSGEMFWNGEWNRDIGFEDAFRASCVWYFREVTDEIGKERMQEGLNRLRYGNCDISDWEGRLNTNNSNRALTGFWIESSLKISPIEQTRVMERIFGQDGYASGETVERLKQVMLTKEEGELAIYGKTGMGKENGVTVDAWFTGFAETPEGKCYFCVYLGRSDGIEATSTAAKELAVRIVTDHWKMEVS
;
A
#
# COMPACT_ATOMS: atom_id res chain seq x y z
N ALA A 1 0.13 15.61 -1.32
CA ALA A 1 -0.80 14.90 -0.45
C ALA A 1 -2.21 14.98 -1.02
N VAL A 2 -2.99 13.95 -0.81
CA VAL A 2 -4.42 13.87 -1.18
C VAL A 2 -5.18 13.33 0.04
N LEU A 3 -6.31 13.98 0.36
CA LEU A 3 -7.27 13.50 1.33
C LEU A 3 -8.67 13.65 0.73
N TYR A 4 -9.48 12.60 0.79
CA TYR A 4 -10.86 12.58 0.36
C TYR A 4 -11.77 12.29 1.55
N ASP A 5 -12.56 13.28 1.94
CA ASP A 5 -13.61 13.17 2.92
C ASP A 5 -14.87 12.64 2.23
N ALA A 6 -15.24 11.40 2.55
CA ALA A 6 -16.35 10.72 1.89
C ALA A 6 -17.71 11.29 2.30
N GLU A 7 -17.87 11.65 3.56
CA GLU A 7 -19.15 12.16 4.10
C GLU A 7 -19.53 13.51 3.48
N ARG A 8 -18.53 14.36 3.22
CA ARG A 8 -18.74 15.67 2.60
C ARG A 8 -18.51 15.67 1.11
N ASN A 9 -18.11 14.55 0.54
CA ASN A 9 -17.70 14.41 -0.87
C ASN A 9 -16.69 15.49 -1.29
N ARG A 10 -15.67 15.73 -0.45
CA ARG A 10 -14.67 16.78 -0.66
C ARG A 10 -13.27 16.18 -0.78
N MET A 11 -12.55 16.58 -1.81
CA MET A 11 -11.16 16.18 -2.03
C MET A 11 -10.22 17.38 -1.82
N PHE A 12 -9.27 17.21 -0.92
CA PHE A 12 -8.19 18.15 -0.67
C PHE A 12 -6.92 17.65 -1.35
N VAL A 13 -6.31 18.49 -2.17
CA VAL A 13 -5.12 18.13 -2.95
C VAL A 13 -4.03 19.19 -2.75
N TYR A 14 -2.90 18.75 -2.21
CA TYR A 14 -1.68 19.56 -2.13
C TYR A 14 -0.72 19.12 -3.24
N GLN A 15 -0.12 20.10 -3.98
CA GLN A 15 0.73 19.85 -5.14
C GLN A 15 0.00 19.06 -6.25
N PRO A 16 -1.02 19.66 -6.93
CA PRO A 16 -1.87 18.92 -7.88
C PRO A 16 -1.13 18.25 -9.03
N ALA A 17 -0.03 18.84 -9.51
CA ALA A 17 0.78 18.24 -10.55
C ALA A 17 1.41 16.92 -10.08
N LEU A 18 2.01 16.91 -8.89
CA LEU A 18 2.61 15.73 -8.29
C LEU A 18 1.55 14.69 -7.91
N ALA A 19 0.40 15.14 -7.40
CA ALA A 19 -0.71 14.27 -7.02
C ALA A 19 -1.33 13.50 -8.22
N LYS A 20 -1.15 13.99 -9.44
CA LYS A 20 -1.58 13.34 -10.70
C LYS A 20 -0.48 12.52 -11.36
N THR A 21 0.76 12.64 -10.91
CA THR A 21 1.89 11.94 -11.52
C THR A 21 1.94 10.49 -11.04
N ARG A 22 1.91 9.54 -11.98
CA ARG A 22 2.00 8.12 -11.69
C ARG A 22 3.44 7.71 -11.38
N ARG A 23 3.62 6.94 -10.31
CA ARG A 23 4.88 6.37 -9.84
C ARG A 23 4.69 4.91 -9.46
N SER A 24 5.78 4.19 -9.24
CA SER A 24 5.71 2.80 -8.78
C SER A 24 5.08 2.75 -7.38
N PRO A 25 4.07 1.89 -7.15
CA PRO A 25 3.42 1.80 -5.84
C PRO A 25 4.33 1.20 -4.76
N CYS A 26 5.31 0.42 -5.15
CA CYS A 26 6.20 -0.29 -4.23
C CYS A 26 5.40 -1.07 -3.17
N SER A 27 5.79 -1.01 -1.91
CA SER A 27 5.13 -1.79 -0.84
C SER A 27 3.70 -1.36 -0.50
N THR A 28 3.18 -0.24 -1.01
CA THR A 28 1.75 0.06 -0.86
C THR A 28 0.88 -0.94 -1.62
N PHE A 29 1.42 -1.58 -2.66
CA PHE A 29 0.77 -2.62 -3.44
C PHE A 29 0.41 -3.86 -2.59
N LYS A 30 1.05 -4.05 -1.44
CA LYS A 30 0.71 -5.14 -0.52
C LYS A 30 -0.75 -5.10 -0.03
N ILE A 31 -1.40 -3.93 -0.01
CA ILE A 31 -2.84 -3.84 0.26
C ILE A 31 -3.61 -4.62 -0.82
N ILE A 32 -3.25 -4.43 -2.08
CA ILE A 32 -3.94 -5.05 -3.22
C ILE A 32 -3.66 -6.54 -3.32
N SER A 33 -2.38 -6.95 -3.18
CA SER A 33 -2.03 -8.36 -3.19
C SER A 33 -2.65 -9.11 -2.01
N SER A 34 -2.75 -8.49 -0.82
CA SER A 34 -3.47 -9.05 0.33
C SER A 34 -4.97 -9.19 0.05
N LEU A 35 -5.60 -8.13 -0.47
CA LEU A 35 -7.01 -8.15 -0.85
C LEU A 35 -7.32 -9.31 -1.79
N LEU A 36 -6.56 -9.41 -2.90
CA LEU A 36 -6.80 -10.44 -3.90
C LEU A 36 -6.46 -11.84 -3.38
N ALA A 37 -5.46 -11.97 -2.52
CA ALA A 37 -5.09 -13.24 -1.91
C ALA A 37 -6.18 -13.76 -0.96
N LEU A 38 -6.76 -12.89 -0.13
CA LEU A 38 -7.86 -13.23 0.78
C LEU A 38 -9.14 -13.57 0.02
N GLU A 39 -9.51 -12.77 -1.00
CA GLU A 39 -10.72 -13.01 -1.82
C GLU A 39 -10.62 -14.26 -2.73
N ASN A 40 -9.42 -14.82 -2.92
CA ASN A 40 -9.20 -16.00 -3.75
C ASN A 40 -8.64 -17.20 -2.96
N ASP A 41 -8.74 -17.19 -1.65
CA ASP A 41 -8.28 -18.28 -0.75
C ASP A 41 -6.78 -18.64 -0.92
N VAL A 42 -5.96 -17.69 -1.39
CA VAL A 42 -4.49 -17.85 -1.49
C VAL A 42 -3.83 -17.65 -0.13
N ILE A 43 -4.40 -16.78 0.70
CA ILE A 43 -4.05 -16.64 2.11
C ILE A 43 -5.22 -17.12 2.96
N ASP A 44 -5.00 -18.19 3.72
CA ASP A 44 -5.80 -18.52 4.90
C ASP A 44 -5.14 -17.84 6.10
N PRO A 45 -5.76 -16.85 6.76
CA PRO A 45 -5.13 -16.12 7.85
C PRO A 45 -4.66 -17.00 9.01
N GLU A 46 -5.36 -18.10 9.28
CA GLU A 46 -5.02 -19.04 10.35
C GLU A 46 -3.83 -19.96 9.99
N HIS A 47 -3.56 -20.18 8.69
CA HIS A 47 -2.53 -21.06 8.16
C HIS A 47 -1.63 -20.36 7.14
N SER A 48 -1.29 -19.10 7.37
CA SER A 48 -0.63 -18.22 6.41
C SER A 48 0.91 -18.26 6.44
N VAL A 49 1.51 -19.08 7.31
CA VAL A 49 2.97 -19.14 7.46
C VAL A 49 3.62 -19.74 6.22
N ARG A 50 4.57 -18.99 5.63
CA ARG A 50 5.41 -19.45 4.52
C ARG A 50 6.83 -19.72 5.02
N ARG A 51 7.44 -20.75 4.44
CA ARG A 51 8.76 -21.22 4.83
C ARG A 51 9.85 -20.36 4.19
N TRP A 52 10.74 -19.85 5.02
CA TRP A 52 11.93 -19.13 4.56
C TRP A 52 12.90 -20.07 3.83
N SER A 53 13.43 -19.61 2.70
CA SER A 53 14.36 -20.38 1.86
C SER A 53 15.75 -20.59 2.49
N GLY A 54 16.09 -19.89 3.57
CA GLY A 54 17.44 -19.83 4.12
C GLY A 54 18.30 -18.70 3.51
N GLU A 55 17.79 -17.99 2.51
CA GLU A 55 18.49 -16.85 1.92
C GLU A 55 18.49 -15.64 2.85
N MET A 56 19.67 -15.05 3.08
CA MET A 56 19.83 -13.91 3.98
C MET A 56 19.46 -12.60 3.28
N PHE A 57 18.44 -11.93 3.78
CA PHE A 57 18.03 -10.60 3.34
C PHE A 57 18.58 -9.53 4.30
N TRP A 58 18.67 -8.30 3.81
CA TRP A 58 19.13 -7.14 4.58
C TRP A 58 18.21 -6.79 5.79
N ASN A 59 16.93 -7.14 5.71
CA ASN A 59 15.99 -6.99 6.82
C ASN A 59 15.93 -8.32 7.61
N GLY A 60 16.40 -8.31 8.84
CA GLY A 60 16.45 -9.49 9.69
C GLY A 60 15.09 -10.11 9.99
N GLU A 61 14.01 -9.32 9.97
CA GLU A 61 12.64 -9.81 10.16
C GLU A 61 12.15 -10.73 9.03
N TRP A 62 12.80 -10.67 7.86
CA TRP A 62 12.50 -11.52 6.71
C TRP A 62 13.22 -12.88 6.73
N ASN A 63 14.20 -13.05 7.61
CA ASN A 63 15.08 -14.22 7.68
C ASN A 63 14.54 -15.29 8.62
N ARG A 64 13.27 -15.62 8.47
CA ARG A 64 12.54 -16.64 9.23
C ARG A 64 11.27 -17.06 8.50
N ASP A 65 10.70 -18.19 8.90
CA ASP A 65 9.34 -18.52 8.53
C ASP A 65 8.39 -17.41 9.04
N ILE A 66 7.48 -16.93 8.19
CA ILE A 66 6.70 -15.73 8.49
C ILE A 66 5.25 -15.88 8.01
N GLY A 67 4.31 -15.48 8.86
CA GLY A 67 2.88 -15.44 8.55
C GLY A 67 2.44 -14.13 7.92
N PHE A 68 1.22 -14.09 7.43
CA PHE A 68 0.65 -12.96 6.69
C PHE A 68 0.76 -11.62 7.44
N GLU A 69 0.33 -11.59 8.70
CA GLU A 69 0.30 -10.37 9.49
C GLU A 69 1.70 -9.78 9.70
N ASP A 70 2.65 -10.61 10.13
CA ASP A 70 4.05 -10.22 10.30
C ASP A 70 4.69 -9.80 8.98
N ALA A 71 4.42 -10.54 7.89
CA ALA A 71 4.92 -10.23 6.56
C ALA A 71 4.42 -8.87 6.05
N PHE A 72 3.14 -8.55 6.31
CA PHE A 72 2.57 -7.25 5.95
C PHE A 72 3.23 -6.12 6.75
N ARG A 73 3.34 -6.26 8.08
CA ARG A 73 3.96 -5.28 8.99
C ARG A 73 5.44 -5.08 8.70
N ALA A 74 6.19 -6.17 8.54
CA ALA A 74 7.61 -6.14 8.16
C ALA A 74 7.84 -5.73 6.70
N SER A 75 6.76 -5.58 5.93
CA SER A 75 6.83 -5.29 4.48
C SER A 75 7.63 -6.34 3.70
N CYS A 76 7.54 -7.62 4.07
CA CYS A 76 8.34 -8.72 3.54
C CYS A 76 8.08 -8.92 2.04
N VAL A 77 9.09 -8.65 1.21
CA VAL A 77 8.91 -8.67 -0.26
C VAL A 77 8.81 -10.10 -0.77
N TRP A 78 9.68 -11.02 -0.31
CA TRP A 78 9.67 -12.39 -0.79
C TRP A 78 8.34 -13.11 -0.50
N TYR A 79 7.73 -12.88 0.67
CA TYR A 79 6.42 -13.42 1.01
C TYR A 79 5.34 -12.98 0.00
N PHE A 80 5.29 -11.66 -0.28
CA PHE A 80 4.31 -11.11 -1.21
C PHE A 80 4.64 -11.39 -2.68
N ARG A 81 5.89 -11.72 -3.00
CA ARG A 81 6.24 -12.26 -4.32
C ARG A 81 5.57 -13.63 -4.53
N GLU A 82 5.74 -14.54 -3.58
CA GLU A 82 5.10 -15.86 -3.62
C GLU A 82 3.57 -15.76 -3.66
N VAL A 83 2.98 -14.91 -2.80
CA VAL A 83 1.52 -14.64 -2.81
C VAL A 83 1.06 -14.16 -4.18
N THR A 84 1.79 -13.24 -4.80
CA THR A 84 1.45 -12.71 -6.13
C THR A 84 1.52 -13.80 -7.20
N ASP A 85 2.52 -14.68 -7.16
CA ASP A 85 2.66 -15.78 -8.09
C ASP A 85 1.53 -16.81 -7.92
N GLU A 86 1.07 -17.09 -6.70
CA GLU A 86 -0.07 -17.98 -6.44
C GLU A 86 -1.42 -17.38 -6.85
N ILE A 87 -1.63 -16.06 -6.69
CA ILE A 87 -2.80 -15.38 -7.26
C ILE A 87 -2.83 -15.60 -8.77
N GLY A 88 -1.69 -15.49 -9.41
CA GLY A 88 -1.50 -15.66 -10.84
C GLY A 88 -1.89 -14.41 -11.65
N LYS A 89 -1.33 -14.35 -12.87
CA LYS A 89 -1.40 -13.16 -13.72
C LYS A 89 -2.82 -12.79 -14.12
N GLU A 90 -3.67 -13.76 -14.38
CA GLU A 90 -5.05 -13.53 -14.84
C GLU A 90 -5.90 -12.89 -13.75
N ARG A 91 -5.95 -13.50 -12.55
CA ARG A 91 -6.70 -12.95 -11.40
C ARG A 91 -6.15 -11.59 -10.95
N MET A 92 -4.83 -11.42 -10.99
CA MET A 92 -4.20 -10.14 -10.69
C MET A 92 -4.66 -9.05 -11.67
N GLN A 93 -4.62 -9.32 -12.97
CA GLN A 93 -5.07 -8.36 -14.00
C GLN A 93 -6.54 -8.01 -13.85
N GLU A 94 -7.38 -9.00 -13.59
CA GLU A 94 -8.82 -8.81 -13.38
C GLU A 94 -9.08 -7.94 -12.14
N GLY A 95 -8.42 -8.21 -11.01
CA GLY A 95 -8.52 -7.41 -9.80
C GLY A 95 -8.08 -5.96 -10.01
N LEU A 96 -6.95 -5.74 -10.68
CA LEU A 96 -6.47 -4.39 -11.00
C LEU A 96 -7.44 -3.62 -11.90
N ASN A 97 -8.01 -4.28 -12.90
CA ASN A 97 -8.99 -3.67 -13.81
C ASN A 97 -10.27 -3.26 -13.05
N ARG A 98 -10.80 -4.13 -12.17
CA ARG A 98 -11.96 -3.83 -11.33
C ARG A 98 -11.68 -2.66 -10.38
N LEU A 99 -10.52 -2.62 -9.77
CA LEU A 99 -10.09 -1.54 -8.90
C LEU A 99 -9.69 -0.26 -9.67
N ARG A 100 -9.56 -0.32 -11.00
CA ARG A 100 -9.00 0.76 -11.83
C ARG A 100 -7.66 1.25 -11.23
N TYR A 101 -6.77 0.31 -10.95
CA TYR A 101 -5.52 0.58 -10.25
C TYR A 101 -4.47 1.19 -11.19
N GLY A 102 -4.35 2.50 -11.18
CA GLY A 102 -3.37 3.25 -11.97
C GLY A 102 -3.41 2.93 -13.46
N ASN A 103 -2.28 2.47 -14.03
CA ASN A 103 -2.19 2.06 -15.43
C ASN A 103 -2.57 0.58 -15.67
N CYS A 104 -2.83 -0.20 -14.64
CA CYS A 104 -3.13 -1.64 -14.70
C CYS A 104 -2.08 -2.47 -15.46
N ASP A 105 -0.85 -1.98 -15.60
CA ASP A 105 0.18 -2.61 -16.41
C ASP A 105 1.01 -3.61 -15.60
N ILE A 106 0.77 -4.89 -15.83
CA ILE A 106 1.53 -6.01 -15.26
C ILE A 106 2.36 -6.75 -16.31
N SER A 107 2.69 -6.10 -17.43
CA SER A 107 3.44 -6.71 -18.53
C SER A 107 4.80 -7.22 -18.10
N ASP A 108 5.47 -6.51 -17.19
CA ASP A 108 6.75 -6.92 -16.59
C ASP A 108 6.51 -7.73 -15.30
N TRP A 109 5.84 -8.88 -15.41
CA TRP A 109 5.43 -9.71 -14.26
C TRP A 109 6.56 -10.02 -13.30
N GLU A 110 7.71 -10.41 -13.83
CA GLU A 110 8.90 -10.75 -13.04
C GLU A 110 9.55 -9.53 -12.37
N GLY A 111 9.28 -8.35 -12.88
CA GLY A 111 9.94 -7.12 -12.45
C GLY A 111 11.39 -7.03 -12.93
N ARG A 112 11.98 -5.87 -12.73
CA ARG A 112 13.33 -5.56 -13.20
C ARG A 112 14.38 -5.89 -12.16
N LEU A 113 15.44 -6.60 -12.59
CA LEU A 113 16.70 -6.61 -11.87
C LEU A 113 17.42 -5.28 -12.14
N ASN A 114 17.92 -4.65 -11.10
CA ASN A 114 18.66 -3.39 -11.19
C ASN A 114 19.78 -3.34 -10.13
N THR A 115 20.50 -2.22 -10.05
CA THR A 115 21.61 -2.04 -9.10
C THR A 115 21.16 -2.08 -7.62
N ASN A 116 19.88 -1.80 -7.36
CA ASN A 116 19.31 -1.85 -6.00
C ASN A 116 18.76 -3.22 -5.65
N ASN A 117 18.44 -4.02 -6.67
CA ASN A 117 17.73 -5.28 -6.50
C ASN A 117 18.16 -6.30 -7.57
N SER A 118 19.17 -7.08 -7.24
CA SER A 118 19.69 -8.17 -8.07
C SER A 118 19.02 -9.54 -7.76
N ASN A 119 18.10 -9.56 -6.79
CA ASN A 119 17.47 -10.79 -6.31
C ASN A 119 16.01 -10.88 -6.78
N ARG A 120 15.67 -11.97 -7.49
CA ARG A 120 14.34 -12.24 -8.01
C ARG A 120 13.26 -12.36 -6.92
N ALA A 121 13.60 -12.84 -5.73
CA ALA A 121 12.69 -12.88 -4.59
C ALA A 121 12.22 -11.48 -4.13
N LEU A 122 12.90 -10.42 -4.57
CA LEU A 122 12.65 -9.03 -4.21
C LEU A 122 12.19 -8.19 -5.41
N THR A 123 11.80 -8.78 -6.54
CA THR A 123 11.30 -8.09 -7.73
C THR A 123 9.81 -8.34 -7.96
N GLY A 124 9.20 -7.55 -8.81
CA GLY A 124 7.81 -7.69 -9.24
C GLY A 124 7.37 -6.45 -10.02
N PHE A 125 6.30 -6.59 -10.80
CA PHE A 125 5.76 -5.50 -11.63
C PHE A 125 5.39 -4.23 -10.82
N TRP A 126 5.22 -4.33 -9.50
CA TRP A 126 4.88 -3.23 -8.58
C TRP A 126 6.11 -2.54 -7.96
N ILE A 127 7.33 -3.07 -8.19
CA ILE A 127 8.57 -2.54 -7.64
C ILE A 127 9.41 -1.94 -8.78
N GLU A 128 9.40 -0.62 -8.90
CA GLU A 128 10.21 0.13 -9.87
C GLU A 128 10.07 -0.35 -11.33
N SER A 129 8.90 -0.93 -11.67
CA SER A 129 8.64 -1.60 -12.94
C SER A 129 7.40 -1.06 -13.66
N SER A 130 6.63 -1.92 -14.36
CA SER A 130 5.55 -1.52 -15.29
C SER A 130 4.35 -0.89 -14.60
N LEU A 131 3.95 -1.36 -13.40
CA LEU A 131 2.79 -0.84 -12.69
C LEU A 131 3.05 0.54 -12.10
N LYS A 132 2.19 1.49 -12.43
CA LYS A 132 2.28 2.88 -11.96
C LYS A 132 0.91 3.39 -11.51
N ILE A 133 0.92 4.18 -10.44
CA ILE A 133 -0.29 4.80 -9.87
C ILE A 133 0.04 6.18 -9.32
N SER A 134 -0.92 7.10 -9.35
CA SER A 134 -0.79 8.44 -8.77
C SER A 134 -1.41 8.51 -7.35
N PRO A 135 -1.02 9.50 -6.53
CA PRO A 135 -1.65 9.72 -5.22
C PRO A 135 -3.17 9.86 -5.27
N ILE A 136 -3.73 10.55 -6.26
CA ILE A 136 -5.19 10.66 -6.42
C ILE A 136 -5.81 9.30 -6.71
N GLU A 137 -5.19 8.50 -7.58
CA GLU A 137 -5.68 7.16 -7.90
C GLU A 137 -5.57 6.22 -6.70
N GLN A 138 -4.49 6.28 -5.90
CA GLN A 138 -4.35 5.53 -4.64
C GLN A 138 -5.51 5.83 -3.69
N THR A 139 -5.82 7.11 -3.48
CA THR A 139 -6.94 7.54 -2.63
C THR A 139 -8.26 6.98 -3.10
N ARG A 140 -8.52 7.02 -4.42
CA ARG A 140 -9.74 6.44 -5.01
C ARG A 140 -9.79 4.92 -4.93
N VAL A 141 -8.66 4.24 -5.01
CA VAL A 141 -8.58 2.78 -4.80
C VAL A 141 -8.94 2.43 -3.35
N MET A 142 -8.45 3.18 -2.37
CA MET A 142 -8.83 2.96 -0.97
C MET A 142 -10.34 3.13 -0.75
N GLU A 143 -10.96 4.14 -1.37
CA GLU A 143 -12.41 4.31 -1.35
C GLU A 143 -13.16 3.10 -1.96
N ARG A 144 -12.68 2.56 -3.09
CA ARG A 144 -13.29 1.39 -3.73
C ARG A 144 -13.17 0.11 -2.91
N ILE A 145 -12.16 0.00 -2.07
CA ILE A 145 -11.96 -1.17 -1.20
C ILE A 145 -12.76 -1.03 0.09
N PHE A 146 -12.66 0.13 0.77
CA PHE A 146 -13.12 0.33 2.14
C PHE A 146 -14.38 1.20 2.25
N GLY A 147 -14.94 1.66 1.13
CA GLY A 147 -16.20 2.41 1.09
C GLY A 147 -17.43 1.54 1.33
N GLN A 148 -18.62 2.16 1.36
CA GLN A 148 -19.88 1.47 1.65
C GLN A 148 -20.20 0.37 0.63
N ASP A 149 -19.94 0.64 -0.66
CA ASP A 149 -20.10 -0.32 -1.76
C ASP A 149 -18.76 -0.94 -2.15
N GLY A 150 -17.96 -1.27 -1.13
CA GLY A 150 -16.58 -1.75 -1.32
C GLY A 150 -16.49 -3.03 -2.14
N TYR A 151 -15.35 -3.20 -2.79
CA TYR A 151 -15.04 -4.37 -3.63
C TYR A 151 -14.98 -5.68 -2.84
N ALA A 152 -14.49 -5.60 -1.59
CA ALA A 152 -14.14 -6.75 -0.77
C ALA A 152 -15.30 -7.26 0.09
N SER A 153 -15.27 -8.54 0.45
CA SER A 153 -16.15 -9.09 1.48
C SER A 153 -15.89 -8.41 2.83
N GLY A 154 -16.88 -8.41 3.71
CA GLY A 154 -16.73 -7.83 5.05
C GLY A 154 -15.61 -8.50 5.85
N GLU A 155 -15.42 -9.81 5.70
CA GLU A 155 -14.35 -10.55 6.37
C GLU A 155 -12.96 -10.10 5.86
N THR A 156 -12.78 -9.99 4.54
CA THR A 156 -11.54 -9.48 3.95
C THR A 156 -11.23 -8.07 4.42
N VAL A 157 -12.22 -7.18 4.48
CA VAL A 157 -12.07 -5.81 4.99
C VAL A 157 -11.55 -5.83 6.43
N GLU A 158 -12.16 -6.61 7.31
CA GLU A 158 -11.73 -6.70 8.71
C GLU A 158 -10.30 -7.27 8.85
N ARG A 159 -9.93 -8.28 8.07
CA ARG A 159 -8.55 -8.81 8.05
C ARG A 159 -7.55 -7.76 7.56
N LEU A 160 -7.89 -7.00 6.53
CA LEU A 160 -7.05 -5.90 6.05
C LEU A 160 -6.91 -4.79 7.10
N LYS A 161 -8.00 -4.42 7.79
CA LYS A 161 -7.95 -3.45 8.89
C LYS A 161 -6.98 -3.88 9.99
N GLN A 162 -7.00 -5.15 10.40
CA GLN A 162 -6.10 -5.68 11.43
C GLN A 162 -4.61 -5.48 11.06
N VAL A 163 -4.22 -5.79 9.83
CA VAL A 163 -2.82 -5.66 9.40
C VAL A 163 -2.41 -4.23 9.04
N MET A 164 -3.37 -3.39 8.63
CA MET A 164 -3.16 -2.00 8.24
C MET A 164 -3.21 -1.02 9.42
N LEU A 165 -3.69 -1.44 10.59
CA LEU A 165 -3.85 -0.55 11.75
C LEU A 165 -2.51 0.13 12.08
N THR A 166 -2.54 1.45 12.08
CA THR A 166 -1.36 2.31 12.24
C THR A 166 -1.42 3.10 13.54
N LYS A 167 -2.60 3.61 13.87
CA LYS A 167 -2.84 4.44 15.06
C LYS A 167 -4.30 4.36 15.47
N GLU A 168 -4.53 4.34 16.79
CA GLU A 168 -5.82 4.60 17.41
C GLU A 168 -5.65 5.73 18.43
N GLU A 169 -6.56 6.70 18.42
CA GLU A 169 -6.59 7.81 19.38
C GLU A 169 -8.05 8.24 19.61
N GLY A 170 -8.60 7.89 20.77
CA GLY A 170 -10.03 8.07 21.04
C GLY A 170 -10.89 7.26 20.06
N GLU A 171 -11.75 7.95 19.32
CA GLU A 171 -12.61 7.33 18.30
C GLU A 171 -12.00 7.30 16.90
N LEU A 172 -10.82 7.90 16.71
CA LEU A 172 -10.11 7.92 15.44
C LEU A 172 -9.21 6.69 15.30
N ALA A 173 -9.46 5.90 14.25
CA ALA A 173 -8.56 4.84 13.82
C ALA A 173 -7.99 5.14 12.44
N ILE A 174 -6.68 4.98 12.28
CA ILE A 174 -5.93 5.23 11.04
C ILE A 174 -5.29 3.93 10.56
N TYR A 175 -5.58 3.56 9.33
CA TYR A 175 -5.12 2.35 8.66
C TYR A 175 -4.30 2.71 7.43
N GLY A 176 -3.18 2.04 7.21
CA GLY A 176 -2.39 2.34 6.02
C GLY A 176 -1.17 1.45 5.82
N LYS A 177 -0.52 1.69 4.68
CA LYS A 177 0.70 0.99 4.30
C LYS A 177 1.73 1.95 3.72
N THR A 178 2.96 1.82 4.20
CA THR A 178 4.11 2.52 3.65
C THR A 178 4.60 1.88 2.34
N GLY A 179 5.20 2.68 1.49
CA GLY A 179 5.92 2.22 0.31
C GLY A 179 7.21 3.03 0.12
N MET A 180 8.23 2.39 -0.45
CA MET A 180 9.51 3.03 -0.71
C MET A 180 10.10 2.47 -2.00
N GLY A 181 10.48 3.36 -2.92
CA GLY A 181 11.23 3.05 -4.13
C GLY A 181 12.61 3.72 -4.08
N LYS A 182 13.61 3.03 -4.62
CA LYS A 182 15.00 3.52 -4.66
C LYS A 182 15.52 3.59 -6.07
N GLU A 183 16.37 4.59 -6.32
CA GLU A 183 17.17 4.69 -7.52
C GLU A 183 18.62 4.89 -7.12
N ASN A 184 19.53 4.03 -7.60
CA ASN A 184 20.94 4.05 -7.23
C ASN A 184 21.20 4.12 -5.71
N GLY A 185 20.42 3.33 -4.93
CA GLY A 185 20.54 3.27 -3.47
C GLY A 185 19.86 4.41 -2.71
N VAL A 186 19.38 5.45 -3.41
CA VAL A 186 18.73 6.63 -2.81
C VAL A 186 17.20 6.49 -2.92
N THR A 187 16.47 6.78 -1.85
CA THR A 187 15.01 6.80 -1.88
C THR A 187 14.51 7.95 -2.76
N VAL A 188 13.74 7.60 -3.79
CA VAL A 188 13.15 8.54 -4.74
C VAL A 188 11.64 8.62 -4.63
N ASP A 189 11.01 7.56 -4.15
CA ASP A 189 9.57 7.46 -3.90
C ASP A 189 9.33 7.04 -2.46
N ALA A 190 8.56 7.81 -1.72
CA ALA A 190 8.13 7.48 -0.38
C ALA A 190 6.62 7.70 -0.24
N TRP A 191 5.91 6.65 0.20
CA TRP A 191 4.47 6.60 0.23
C TRP A 191 3.92 6.27 1.60
N PHE A 192 2.76 6.82 1.92
CA PHE A 192 1.83 6.25 2.87
C PHE A 192 0.41 6.44 2.36
N THR A 193 -0.32 5.35 2.16
CA THR A 193 -1.70 5.37 1.67
C THR A 193 -2.59 4.53 2.56
N GLY A 194 -3.86 4.94 2.67
CA GLY A 194 -4.82 4.25 3.51
C GLY A 194 -6.11 5.01 3.68
N PHE A 195 -6.76 4.76 4.80
CA PHE A 195 -7.97 5.44 5.21
C PHE A 195 -8.00 5.65 6.73
N ALA A 196 -8.88 6.50 7.16
CA ALA A 196 -9.20 6.67 8.57
C ALA A 196 -10.70 6.70 8.78
N GLU A 197 -11.13 6.26 9.95
CA GLU A 197 -12.54 6.22 10.32
C GLU A 197 -12.76 6.75 11.74
N THR A 198 -13.91 7.38 11.92
CA THR A 198 -14.52 7.76 13.18
C THR A 198 -16.01 7.39 13.14
N PRO A 199 -16.78 7.51 14.24
CA PRO A 199 -18.24 7.36 14.19
C PRO A 199 -18.93 8.31 13.21
N GLU A 200 -18.34 9.48 12.94
CA GLU A 200 -18.90 10.47 12.01
C GLU A 200 -18.63 10.15 10.54
N GLY A 201 -17.70 9.24 10.24
CA GLY A 201 -17.44 8.84 8.85
C GLY A 201 -16.01 8.42 8.53
N LYS A 202 -15.71 8.39 7.23
CA LYS A 202 -14.44 7.93 6.70
C LYS A 202 -13.75 8.97 5.82
N CYS A 203 -12.44 9.03 5.90
CA CYS A 203 -11.63 9.70 4.90
C CYS A 203 -10.56 8.75 4.33
N TYR A 204 -10.23 8.94 3.07
CA TYR A 204 -9.22 8.19 2.33
C TYR A 204 -8.06 9.11 2.00
N PHE A 205 -6.82 8.61 2.11
CA PHE A 205 -5.67 9.48 1.92
C PHE A 205 -4.52 8.80 1.19
N CYS A 206 -3.68 9.62 0.58
CA CYS A 206 -2.38 9.23 0.09
C CYS A 206 -1.39 10.40 0.25
N VAL A 207 -0.31 10.16 0.97
CA VAL A 207 0.84 11.05 1.04
C VAL A 207 1.97 10.43 0.23
N TYR A 208 2.47 11.20 -0.72
CA TYR A 208 3.65 10.87 -1.53
C TYR A 208 4.70 11.97 -1.36
N LEU A 209 5.91 11.56 -1.07
CA LEU A 209 7.08 12.40 -1.02
C LEU A 209 8.06 11.91 -2.09
N GLY A 210 8.36 12.77 -3.05
CA GLY A 210 9.43 12.56 -4.02
C GLY A 210 10.75 13.13 -3.50
N ARG A 211 11.86 12.71 -4.11
CA ARG A 211 13.17 13.32 -3.86
C ARG A 211 13.14 14.78 -4.29
N SER A 212 13.68 15.68 -3.47
CA SER A 212 14.01 17.05 -3.82
C SER A 212 15.50 17.30 -3.57
N ASP A 213 16.03 18.39 -4.13
CA ASP A 213 17.47 18.70 -4.06
C ASP A 213 17.99 18.70 -2.61
N GLY A 214 18.90 17.76 -2.32
CA GLY A 214 19.56 17.62 -1.02
C GLY A 214 18.73 17.00 0.10
N ILE A 215 17.47 16.62 -0.15
CA ILE A 215 16.59 16.02 0.86
C ILE A 215 16.15 14.63 0.39
N GLU A 216 16.48 13.60 1.17
CA GLU A 216 15.99 12.25 0.96
C GLU A 216 14.57 12.11 1.55
N ALA A 217 13.62 11.63 0.74
CA ALA A 217 12.29 11.30 1.20
C ALA A 217 12.33 9.96 1.96
N THR A 218 11.53 9.85 3.04
CA THR A 218 11.38 8.59 3.78
C THR A 218 9.91 8.20 3.90
N SER A 219 9.64 6.90 3.89
CA SER A 219 8.28 6.40 4.12
C SER A 219 7.79 6.68 5.54
N THR A 220 8.70 6.81 6.51
CA THR A 220 8.40 7.27 7.87
C THR A 220 7.87 8.70 7.85
N ALA A 221 8.54 9.62 7.18
CA ALA A 221 8.07 11.00 7.04
C ALA A 221 6.72 11.09 6.32
N ALA A 222 6.51 10.27 5.27
CA ALA A 222 5.22 10.20 4.59
C ALA A 222 4.09 9.73 5.54
N LYS A 223 4.37 8.72 6.37
CA LYS A 223 3.44 8.21 7.40
C LYS A 223 3.13 9.28 8.46
N GLU A 224 4.14 9.90 9.05
CA GLU A 224 3.98 10.93 10.08
C GLU A 224 3.16 12.12 9.55
N LEU A 225 3.46 12.57 8.33
CA LEU A 225 2.71 13.65 7.69
C LEU A 225 1.24 13.26 7.44
N ALA A 226 0.98 12.04 6.98
CA ALA A 226 -0.38 11.57 6.75
C ALA A 226 -1.17 11.48 8.06
N VAL A 227 -0.58 10.90 9.11
CA VAL A 227 -1.20 10.82 10.44
C VAL A 227 -1.55 12.23 10.95
N ARG A 228 -0.65 13.19 10.79
CA ARG A 228 -0.90 14.57 11.18
C ARG A 228 -2.04 15.21 10.37
N ILE A 229 -2.01 15.11 9.04
CA ILE A 229 -3.05 15.66 8.16
C ILE A 229 -4.43 15.11 8.54
N VAL A 230 -4.53 13.79 8.72
CA VAL A 230 -5.78 13.12 9.10
C VAL A 230 -6.25 13.55 10.48
N THR A 231 -5.36 13.60 11.48
CA THR A 231 -5.70 14.01 12.84
C THR A 231 -6.16 15.47 12.88
N ASP A 232 -5.48 16.37 12.17
CA ASP A 232 -5.84 17.79 12.12
C ASP A 232 -7.18 17.99 11.38
N HIS A 233 -7.45 17.22 10.33
CA HIS A 233 -8.73 17.24 9.62
C HIS A 233 -9.91 16.99 10.56
N TRP A 234 -9.86 15.90 11.35
CA TRP A 234 -10.93 15.57 12.29
C TRP A 234 -11.05 16.56 13.47
N LYS A 235 -9.93 17.10 13.97
CA LYS A 235 -9.96 18.10 15.06
C LYS A 235 -10.61 19.44 14.66
N MET A 236 -10.39 19.87 13.41
CA MET A 236 -11.01 21.11 12.91
C MET A 236 -12.51 21.00 12.71
N GLU A 237 -13.05 19.79 12.67
CA GLU A 237 -14.45 19.52 12.41
C GLU A 237 -15.29 19.35 13.68
N VAL A 238 -14.64 19.10 14.82
CA VAL A 238 -15.28 18.99 16.16
C VAL A 238 -15.31 20.34 16.89
N SER A 239 -14.66 21.38 16.36
CA SER A 239 -14.60 22.73 16.93
C SER A 239 -15.54 23.69 16.21
#